data_0d4a12d5feb0aeeb3fee9cc95c71b813
#
_entry.id   0d4a12d5feb0aeeb3fee9cc95c71b813
#
_cell.length_a   1.000
_cell.length_b   1.000
_cell.length_c   1.000
_cell.angle_alpha   90.00
_cell.angle_beta   90.00
_cell.angle_gamma   90.00
#
_symmetry.space_group_name_H-M   'P 1'
#
loop_
_entity.id
_entity.type
_entity.pdbx_description
1 polymer ?
#
loop_
_entity_poly.entity_id
_entity_poly.type
_entity_poly.pdbx_seq_one_letter_code
_entity_poly.pdbx_strand_id
1 'polypeptide(L)'
;LADLEHASRYLCCDWLGNVAVGSAPGGGGVPFHQNPAANRRIERGDGVTVMIEVSGPGGIYGELARTFCLGEPAPALLELYETARDVQHAVAAAARPGVTGRELNEVFDDFVTARGIAKNGRFAGHGQGYDMMEAPVICPQEEMALEEGMFLAIHPELMRDGQFSICCDNFRVAAGGAERLTRTEQRIFALEF
;
A
#
# COMPACT_ATOMS: atom_id res chain seq x y z
N LEU A 1 4.30 17.64 4.14
CA LEU A 1 3.33 16.93 4.98
C LEU A 1 2.13 17.82 5.30
N ALA A 2 2.32 18.99 5.90
CA ALA A 2 1.23 19.90 6.30
C ALA A 2 0.26 20.23 5.16
N ASP A 3 0.73 20.41 3.93
CA ASP A 3 -0.13 20.68 2.78
C ASP A 3 -1.01 19.48 2.41
N LEU A 4 -0.49 18.25 2.56
CA LEU A 4 -1.26 17.01 2.35
C LEU A 4 -2.33 16.84 3.43
N GLU A 5 -2.01 17.11 4.68
CA GLU A 5 -2.97 17.08 5.78
C GLU A 5 -4.07 18.13 5.59
N HIS A 6 -3.69 19.35 5.19
CA HIS A 6 -4.65 20.41 4.87
C HIS A 6 -5.56 20.00 3.71
N ALA A 7 -5.01 19.49 2.61
CA ALA A 7 -5.78 19.04 1.46
C ALA A 7 -6.75 17.92 1.82
N SER A 8 -6.32 16.93 2.61
CA SER A 8 -7.18 15.84 3.08
C SER A 8 -8.38 16.36 3.87
N ARG A 9 -8.17 17.30 4.79
CA ARG A 9 -9.26 17.93 5.56
C ARG A 9 -10.17 18.77 4.68
N TYR A 10 -9.63 19.52 3.73
CA TYR A 10 -10.40 20.32 2.79
C TYR A 10 -11.28 19.45 1.88
N LEU A 11 -10.82 18.26 1.51
CA LEU A 11 -11.54 17.27 0.70
C LEU A 11 -12.48 16.38 1.51
N CYS A 12 -12.90 16.83 2.69
CA CYS A 12 -13.93 16.22 3.52
C CYS A 12 -13.55 14.89 4.17
N CYS A 13 -12.30 14.72 4.63
CA CYS A 13 -12.05 13.66 5.58
C CYS A 13 -12.58 14.07 6.98
N ASP A 14 -13.33 13.18 7.63
CA ASP A 14 -13.83 13.39 8.98
C ASP A 14 -12.69 13.27 10.00
N TRP A 15 -11.80 12.32 9.77
CA TRP A 15 -10.63 12.10 10.62
C TRP A 15 -9.39 11.77 9.78
N LEU A 16 -8.29 12.45 10.10
CA LEU A 16 -6.97 12.17 9.54
C LEU A 16 -6.29 11.11 10.43
N GLY A 17 -6.27 9.86 9.99
CA GLY A 17 -5.63 8.77 10.71
C GLY A 17 -4.11 8.89 10.61
N ASN A 18 -3.60 8.78 9.40
CA ASN A 18 -2.17 8.85 9.13
C ASN A 18 -1.89 9.46 7.74
N VAL A 19 -0.88 10.32 7.66
CA VAL A 19 -0.29 10.75 6.39
C VAL A 19 1.21 10.54 6.49
N ALA A 20 1.70 9.54 5.79
CA ALA A 20 3.11 9.19 5.78
C ALA A 20 3.77 9.55 4.46
N VAL A 21 4.96 10.15 4.54
CA VAL A 21 5.76 10.52 3.37
C VAL A 21 7.17 10.01 3.57
N GLY A 22 7.64 9.18 2.66
CA GLY A 22 9.02 8.72 2.58
C GLY A 22 9.69 9.26 1.32
N SER A 23 10.94 9.71 1.40
CA SER A 23 11.71 10.11 0.22
C SER A 23 13.16 9.69 0.32
N ALA A 24 13.75 9.28 -0.80
CA ALA A 24 15.16 8.92 -0.88
C ALA A 24 15.74 9.18 -2.29
N PRO A 25 17.07 9.41 -2.38
CA PRO A 25 17.76 9.57 -3.64
C PRO A 25 17.67 8.34 -4.54
N GLY A 26 17.67 8.56 -5.86
CA GLY A 26 17.71 7.49 -6.85
C GLY A 26 16.49 6.58 -6.86
N GLY A 27 15.35 7.04 -6.33
CA GLY A 27 14.16 6.22 -6.17
C GLY A 27 14.26 5.21 -5.03
N GLY A 28 15.36 5.24 -4.25
CA GLY A 28 15.45 4.47 -3.01
C GLY A 28 14.31 4.85 -2.09
N GLY A 29 13.75 3.89 -1.38
CA GLY A 29 12.66 4.13 -0.45
C GLY A 29 13.04 3.71 0.95
N VAL A 30 12.53 4.46 1.91
CA VAL A 30 12.55 4.04 3.29
C VAL A 30 11.12 3.70 3.66
N PRO A 31 10.86 2.51 4.22
CA PRO A 31 9.55 2.18 4.74
C PRO A 31 9.04 3.28 5.67
N PHE A 32 7.79 3.69 5.55
CA PHE A 32 7.22 4.83 6.28
C PHE A 32 7.45 4.76 7.80
N HIS A 33 7.34 3.57 8.36
CA HIS A 33 7.53 3.32 9.79
C HIS A 33 8.99 3.41 10.25
N GLN A 34 9.94 3.51 9.32
CA GLN A 34 11.38 3.68 9.60
C GLN A 34 11.88 5.08 9.25
N ASN A 35 11.02 5.92 8.69
CA ASN A 35 11.41 7.25 8.29
C ASN A 35 11.22 8.23 9.44
N PRO A 36 12.26 8.55 10.20
CA PRO A 36 12.21 9.74 11.01
C PRO A 36 12.02 10.90 10.03
N ALA A 37 11.07 11.75 10.26
CA ALA A 37 10.79 12.94 9.46
C ALA A 37 12.08 13.74 9.23
N ALA A 38 12.90 13.28 8.32
CA ALA A 38 14.08 13.99 7.89
C ALA A 38 13.57 15.22 7.14
N ASN A 39 13.90 16.37 7.63
CA ASN A 39 13.62 17.64 6.97
C ASN A 39 14.51 17.78 5.72
N ARG A 40 14.39 16.78 4.85
CA ARG A 40 15.18 16.65 3.65
C ARG A 40 14.49 17.38 2.50
N ARG A 41 15.26 18.17 1.78
CA ARG A 41 14.80 18.74 0.51
C ARG A 41 14.72 17.63 -0.53
N ILE A 42 13.58 17.55 -1.21
CA ILE A 42 13.38 16.61 -2.31
C ILE A 42 14.07 17.18 -3.55
N GLU A 43 14.86 16.35 -4.25
CA GLU A 43 15.68 16.72 -5.39
C GLU A 43 15.30 15.90 -6.63
N ARG A 44 15.76 16.35 -7.79
CA ARG A 44 15.57 15.63 -9.06
C ARG A 44 16.19 14.23 -8.98
N GLY A 45 15.40 13.21 -9.39
CA GLY A 45 15.79 11.81 -9.29
C GLY A 45 15.35 11.14 -7.99
N ASP A 46 14.77 11.88 -7.04
CA ASP A 46 14.22 11.29 -5.82
C ASP A 46 12.93 10.55 -6.09
N GLY A 47 12.77 9.40 -5.43
CA GLY A 47 11.50 8.76 -5.21
C GLY A 47 10.81 9.32 -3.97
N VAL A 48 9.52 9.55 -4.06
CA VAL A 48 8.68 10.01 -2.94
C VAL A 48 7.47 9.10 -2.85
N THR A 49 7.35 8.38 -1.75
CA THR A 49 6.17 7.57 -1.48
C THR A 49 5.26 8.30 -0.50
N VAL A 50 4.00 8.40 -0.85
CA VAL A 50 2.96 9.02 -0.02
C VAL A 50 1.92 7.96 0.30
N MET A 51 1.59 7.81 1.58
CA MET A 51 0.48 7.01 2.07
C MET A 51 -0.49 7.91 2.83
N ILE A 52 -1.77 7.74 2.58
CA ILE A 52 -2.84 8.49 3.23
C ILE A 52 -3.84 7.48 3.77
N GLU A 53 -4.07 7.54 5.07
CA GLU A 53 -5.07 6.77 5.80
C GLU A 53 -6.02 7.75 6.48
N VAL A 54 -7.22 7.85 5.97
CA VAL A 54 -8.23 8.82 6.44
C VAL A 54 -9.59 8.18 6.55
N SER A 55 -10.42 8.62 7.48
CA SER A 55 -11.84 8.28 7.44
C SER A 55 -12.61 9.35 6.67
N GLY A 56 -13.51 8.89 5.82
CA GLY A 56 -14.45 9.73 5.09
C GLY A 56 -15.75 9.95 5.84
N PRO A 57 -16.73 10.61 5.19
CA PRO A 57 -18.06 10.78 5.75
C PRO A 57 -18.67 9.44 6.19
N GLY A 58 -19.10 9.37 7.46
CA GLY A 58 -19.62 8.14 8.07
C GLY A 58 -18.58 7.33 8.83
N GLY A 59 -17.34 7.79 8.96
CA GLY A 59 -16.32 7.21 9.81
C GLY A 59 -15.58 6.00 9.24
N ILE A 60 -15.85 5.64 7.97
CA ILE A 60 -15.16 4.51 7.31
C ILE A 60 -13.79 4.96 6.83
N TYR A 61 -12.77 4.22 7.23
CA TYR A 61 -11.39 4.44 6.80
C TYR A 61 -11.14 4.00 5.36
N GLY A 62 -10.28 4.73 4.70
CA GLY A 62 -9.69 4.35 3.42
C GLY A 62 -8.19 4.59 3.44
N GLU A 63 -7.46 3.77 2.70
CA GLU A 63 -6.01 3.80 2.62
C GLU A 63 -5.55 3.77 1.17
N LEU A 64 -4.60 4.62 0.85
CA LEU A 64 -3.99 4.69 -0.47
C LEU A 64 -2.51 5.03 -0.35
N ALA A 65 -1.65 4.28 -1.01
CA ALA A 65 -0.26 4.66 -1.20
C ALA A 65 0.13 4.68 -2.67
N ARG A 66 0.91 5.71 -3.05
CA ARG A 66 1.49 5.85 -4.39
C ARG A 66 2.90 6.39 -4.31
N THR A 67 3.70 6.02 -5.31
CA THR A 67 5.05 6.53 -5.50
C THR A 67 5.06 7.60 -6.57
N PHE A 68 5.76 8.67 -6.29
CA PHE A 68 6.07 9.77 -7.19
C PHE A 68 7.57 9.80 -7.43
N CYS A 69 8.01 10.27 -8.58
CA CYS A 69 9.42 10.48 -8.87
C CYS A 69 9.62 11.88 -9.47
N LEU A 70 10.63 12.60 -8.99
CA LEU A 70 11.01 13.88 -9.57
C LEU A 70 11.89 13.63 -10.79
N GLY A 71 11.30 13.65 -11.99
CA GLY A 71 11.85 13.15 -13.22
C GLY A 71 11.51 11.68 -13.48
N GLU A 72 12.24 11.02 -14.35
CA GLU A 72 12.01 9.62 -14.70
C GLU A 72 12.40 8.68 -13.57
N PRO A 73 11.55 7.69 -13.23
CA PRO A 73 11.88 6.69 -12.22
C PRO A 73 13.04 5.80 -12.70
N ALA A 74 13.91 5.42 -11.78
CA ALA A 74 14.94 4.42 -12.05
C ALA A 74 14.29 3.09 -12.48
N PRO A 75 14.85 2.37 -13.48
CA PRO A 75 14.28 1.10 -13.95
C PRO A 75 14.07 0.08 -12.85
N ALA A 76 14.98 -0.01 -11.86
CA ALA A 76 14.86 -0.92 -10.72
C ALA A 76 13.66 -0.57 -9.80
N LEU A 77 13.38 0.73 -9.61
CA LEU A 77 12.21 1.18 -8.86
C LEU A 77 10.92 0.85 -9.60
N LEU A 78 10.90 1.06 -10.92
CA LEU A 78 9.75 0.75 -11.76
C LEU A 78 9.42 -0.74 -11.72
N GLU A 79 10.42 -1.61 -11.91
CA GLU A 79 10.25 -3.06 -11.83
C GLU A 79 9.74 -3.53 -10.45
N LEU A 80 10.28 -2.94 -9.38
CA LEU A 80 9.85 -3.28 -8.02
C LEU A 80 8.40 -2.82 -7.75
N TYR A 81 8.01 -1.64 -8.26
CA TYR A 81 6.63 -1.15 -8.16
C TYR A 81 5.66 -2.03 -8.93
N GLU A 82 6.00 -2.42 -10.15
CA GLU A 82 5.18 -3.34 -10.95
C GLU A 82 5.03 -4.68 -10.24
N THR A 83 6.09 -5.18 -9.61
CA THR A 83 6.03 -6.39 -8.79
C THR A 83 5.10 -6.22 -7.57
N ALA A 84 5.16 -5.08 -6.88
CA ALA A 84 4.27 -4.77 -5.75
C ALA A 84 2.80 -4.71 -6.19
N ARG A 85 2.53 -4.09 -7.33
CA ARG A 85 1.19 -4.07 -7.95
C ARG A 85 0.71 -5.47 -8.31
N ASP A 86 1.56 -6.26 -8.94
CA ASP A 86 1.18 -7.59 -9.43
C ASP A 86 0.91 -8.58 -8.29
N VAL A 87 1.68 -8.51 -7.19
CA VAL A 87 1.37 -9.32 -6.00
C VAL A 87 0.12 -8.83 -5.29
N GLN A 88 -0.16 -7.53 -5.26
CA GLN A 88 -1.42 -6.99 -4.75
C GLN A 88 -2.61 -7.60 -5.52
N HIS A 89 -2.51 -7.64 -6.86
CA HIS A 89 -3.55 -8.24 -7.71
C HIS A 89 -3.70 -9.75 -7.47
N ALA A 90 -2.59 -10.47 -7.27
CA ALA A 90 -2.65 -11.91 -6.97
C ALA A 90 -3.37 -12.17 -5.64
N VAL A 91 -3.04 -11.42 -4.59
CA VAL A 91 -3.69 -11.49 -3.28
C VAL A 91 -5.17 -11.12 -3.39
N ALA A 92 -5.50 -10.03 -4.09
CA ALA A 92 -6.89 -9.60 -4.29
C ALA A 92 -7.73 -10.65 -5.06
N ALA A 93 -7.16 -11.28 -6.09
CA ALA A 93 -7.83 -12.34 -6.83
C ALA A 93 -8.11 -13.60 -5.98
N ALA A 94 -7.26 -13.89 -4.99
CA ALA A 94 -7.45 -14.98 -4.05
C ALA A 94 -8.43 -14.63 -2.91
N ALA A 95 -8.64 -13.35 -2.61
CA ALA A 95 -9.47 -12.87 -1.50
C ALA A 95 -10.96 -13.06 -1.78
N ARG A 96 -11.48 -14.24 -1.46
CA ARG A 96 -12.88 -14.68 -1.63
C ARG A 96 -13.48 -15.12 -0.30
N PRO A 97 -14.80 -15.14 -0.15
CA PRO A 97 -15.44 -15.67 1.03
C PRO A 97 -14.93 -17.07 1.40
N GLY A 98 -14.60 -17.29 2.66
CA GLY A 98 -14.08 -18.54 3.21
C GLY A 98 -12.55 -18.68 3.19
N VAL A 99 -11.83 -17.85 2.44
CA VAL A 99 -10.35 -17.81 2.45
C VAL A 99 -9.88 -17.08 3.71
N THR A 100 -8.86 -17.59 4.38
CA THR A 100 -8.29 -16.98 5.61
C THR A 100 -7.20 -15.96 5.29
N GLY A 101 -6.91 -15.08 6.26
CA GLY A 101 -5.78 -14.16 6.16
C GLY A 101 -4.44 -14.89 6.00
N ARG A 102 -4.29 -16.07 6.62
CA ARG A 102 -3.13 -16.94 6.45
C ARG A 102 -2.98 -17.43 5.01
N GLU A 103 -4.04 -17.93 4.39
CA GLU A 103 -4.00 -18.39 3.00
C GLU A 103 -3.67 -17.25 2.02
N LEU A 104 -4.15 -16.04 2.27
CA LEU A 104 -3.74 -14.87 1.49
C LEU A 104 -2.28 -14.51 1.69
N ASN A 105 -1.75 -14.68 2.92
CA ASN A 105 -0.33 -14.50 3.18
C ASN A 105 0.53 -15.55 2.45
N GLU A 106 0.05 -16.79 2.31
CA GLU A 106 0.74 -17.83 1.53
C GLU A 106 0.83 -17.42 0.06
N VAL A 107 -0.24 -16.87 -0.53
CA VAL A 107 -0.23 -16.33 -1.90
C VAL A 107 0.82 -15.22 -2.04
N PHE A 108 0.87 -14.29 -1.09
CA PHE A 108 1.90 -13.23 -1.07
C PHE A 108 3.31 -13.81 -1.01
N ASP A 109 3.53 -14.72 -0.06
CA ASP A 109 4.83 -15.34 0.20
C ASP A 109 5.36 -16.12 -1.00
N ASP A 110 4.53 -16.93 -1.63
CA ASP A 110 4.88 -17.71 -2.81
C ASP A 110 5.23 -16.80 -3.99
N PHE A 111 4.46 -15.73 -4.17
CA PHE A 111 4.68 -14.79 -5.26
C PHE A 111 6.03 -14.07 -5.16
N VAL A 112 6.38 -13.56 -3.97
CA VAL A 112 7.63 -12.81 -3.77
C VAL A 112 8.83 -13.73 -3.75
N THR A 113 8.70 -14.95 -3.16
CA THR A 113 9.75 -15.95 -3.12
C THR A 113 10.13 -16.43 -4.52
N ALA A 114 9.14 -16.67 -5.39
CA ALA A 114 9.38 -17.07 -6.79
C ALA A 114 10.17 -16.01 -7.59
N ARG A 115 10.22 -14.76 -7.11
CA ARG A 115 10.95 -13.64 -7.72
C ARG A 115 12.24 -13.27 -6.98
N GLY A 116 12.64 -14.06 -5.99
CA GLY A 116 13.84 -13.81 -5.20
C GLY A 116 13.77 -12.54 -4.34
N ILE A 117 12.57 -12.06 -4.03
CA ILE A 117 12.37 -10.89 -3.17
C ILE A 117 12.30 -11.36 -1.71
N ALA A 118 13.16 -10.80 -0.87
CA ALA A 118 13.15 -11.09 0.55
C ALA A 118 11.90 -10.56 1.23
N LYS A 119 11.33 -11.36 2.13
CA LYS A 119 10.23 -10.92 3.00
C LYS A 119 10.74 -9.89 3.99
N ASN A 120 10.03 -8.79 4.13
CA ASN A 120 10.38 -7.75 5.11
C ASN A 120 9.77 -7.99 6.51
N GLY A 121 9.06 -9.12 6.69
CA GLY A 121 8.42 -9.51 7.95
C GLY A 121 7.11 -8.75 8.26
N ARG A 122 6.62 -7.95 7.33
CA ARG A 122 5.36 -7.25 7.47
C ARG A 122 4.21 -8.01 6.80
N PHE A 123 3.00 -7.73 7.26
CA PHE A 123 1.76 -8.23 6.66
C PHE A 123 1.49 -7.54 5.32
N ALA A 124 0.82 -8.25 4.40
CA ALA A 124 0.53 -7.75 3.06
C ALA A 124 -0.76 -6.91 2.98
N GLY A 125 -1.51 -6.82 4.08
CA GLY A 125 -2.77 -6.08 4.14
C GLY A 125 -3.58 -6.46 5.39
N HIS A 126 -4.73 -5.84 5.54
CA HIS A 126 -5.62 -6.03 6.69
C HIS A 126 -7.06 -5.64 6.37
N GLY A 127 -7.99 -6.06 7.22
CA GLY A 127 -9.33 -5.50 7.27
C GLY A 127 -9.29 -4.02 7.64
N GLN A 128 -10.26 -3.27 7.12
CA GLN A 128 -10.39 -1.85 7.40
C GLN A 128 -11.87 -1.48 7.42
N GLY A 129 -12.26 -0.59 8.31
CA GLY A 129 -13.65 -0.20 8.47
C GLY A 129 -13.78 1.02 9.34
N TYR A 130 -14.36 0.88 10.54
CA TYR A 130 -14.44 1.97 11.52
C TYR A 130 -13.11 2.20 12.25
N ASP A 131 -12.24 1.20 12.27
CA ASP A 131 -10.85 1.36 12.69
C ASP A 131 -9.91 1.35 11.48
N MET A 132 -8.77 2.00 11.64
CA MET A 132 -7.73 2.09 10.61
C MET A 132 -7.18 0.71 10.23
N MET A 133 -7.12 -0.20 11.21
CA MET A 133 -6.73 -1.60 11.01
C MET A 133 -7.66 -2.51 11.81
N GLU A 134 -8.33 -3.42 11.11
CA GLU A 134 -9.22 -4.43 11.68
C GLU A 134 -8.79 -5.84 11.25
N ALA A 135 -9.33 -6.85 11.90
CA ALA A 135 -9.23 -8.23 11.42
C ALA A 135 -10.10 -8.43 10.16
N PRO A 136 -9.73 -9.39 9.28
CA PRO A 136 -8.52 -10.21 9.35
C PRO A 136 -7.25 -9.46 8.90
N VAL A 137 -6.10 -9.82 9.45
CA VAL A 137 -4.79 -9.37 8.98
C VAL A 137 -4.23 -10.41 7.99
N ILE A 138 -3.62 -9.97 6.90
CA ILE A 138 -2.98 -10.89 5.95
C ILE A 138 -1.58 -11.23 6.49
N CYS A 139 -1.53 -12.23 7.37
CA CYS A 139 -0.30 -12.68 8.04
C CYS A 139 -0.36 -14.18 8.34
N PRO A 140 0.78 -14.83 8.66
CA PRO A 140 0.85 -16.29 8.86
C PRO A 140 -0.02 -16.85 9.98
N GLN A 141 -0.44 -16.02 10.94
CA GLN A 141 -1.18 -16.46 12.13
C GLN A 141 -2.70 -16.21 12.04
N GLU A 142 -3.16 -15.58 10.96
CA GLU A 142 -4.57 -15.18 10.84
C GLU A 142 -5.44 -16.30 10.29
N GLU A 143 -6.29 -16.84 11.15
CA GLU A 143 -7.24 -17.91 10.81
C GLU A 143 -8.67 -17.40 10.53
N MET A 144 -8.93 -16.12 10.68
CA MET A 144 -10.23 -15.54 10.36
C MET A 144 -10.50 -15.66 8.87
N ALA A 145 -11.62 -16.27 8.53
CA ALA A 145 -12.08 -16.38 7.15
C ALA A 145 -12.72 -15.09 6.68
N LEU A 146 -12.49 -14.74 5.43
CA LEU A 146 -13.14 -13.61 4.77
C LEU A 146 -14.64 -13.89 4.59
N GLU A 147 -15.44 -12.84 4.72
CA GLU A 147 -16.85 -12.82 4.37
C GLU A 147 -17.10 -11.87 3.20
N GLU A 148 -18.14 -12.12 2.43
CA GLU A 148 -18.54 -11.24 1.34
C GLU A 148 -18.88 -9.85 1.87
N GLY A 149 -18.36 -8.82 1.22
CA GLY A 149 -18.56 -7.43 1.61
C GLY A 149 -17.51 -6.89 2.57
N MET A 150 -16.65 -7.72 3.15
CA MET A 150 -15.52 -7.23 3.95
C MET A 150 -14.67 -6.27 3.14
N PHE A 151 -14.17 -5.23 3.83
CA PHE A 151 -13.35 -4.18 3.26
C PHE A 151 -11.89 -4.40 3.68
N LEU A 152 -11.00 -4.43 2.71
CA LEU A 152 -9.57 -4.72 2.90
C LEU A 152 -8.71 -3.58 2.38
N ALA A 153 -7.65 -3.23 3.09
CA ALA A 153 -6.49 -2.55 2.56
C ALA A 153 -5.44 -3.61 2.19
N ILE A 154 -5.06 -3.68 0.92
CA ILE A 154 -4.01 -4.60 0.44
C ILE A 154 -2.83 -3.76 -0.01
N HIS A 155 -1.70 -3.88 0.71
CA HIS A 155 -0.54 -2.98 0.58
C HIS A 155 0.80 -3.70 0.68
N PRO A 156 1.13 -4.59 -0.25
CA PRO A 156 2.44 -5.24 -0.25
C PRO A 156 3.57 -4.21 -0.28
N GLU A 157 4.43 -4.28 0.72
CA GLU A 157 5.67 -3.51 0.80
C GLU A 157 6.83 -4.38 0.36
N LEU A 158 7.56 -3.96 -0.65
CA LEU A 158 8.70 -4.70 -1.19
C LEU A 158 9.98 -3.88 -1.07
N MET A 159 11.08 -4.60 -0.79
CA MET A 159 12.43 -4.03 -0.79
C MET A 159 13.37 -4.92 -1.59
N ARG A 160 14.14 -4.31 -2.47
CA ARG A 160 15.20 -4.99 -3.22
C ARG A 160 16.29 -3.99 -3.60
N ASP A 161 17.55 -4.33 -3.32
CA ASP A 161 18.74 -3.56 -3.71
C ASP A 161 18.67 -2.07 -3.29
N GLY A 162 18.15 -1.79 -2.09
CA GLY A 162 17.99 -0.43 -1.57
C GLY A 162 16.81 0.35 -2.12
N GLN A 163 16.01 -0.25 -3.01
CA GLN A 163 14.74 0.29 -3.47
C GLN A 163 13.61 -0.17 -2.54
N PHE A 164 12.65 0.72 -2.33
CA PHE A 164 11.40 0.42 -1.61
C PHE A 164 10.22 0.73 -2.51
N SER A 165 9.23 -0.12 -2.50
CA SER A 165 8.00 0.11 -3.21
C SER A 165 6.80 -0.42 -2.45
N ILE A 166 5.69 0.27 -2.58
CA ILE A 166 4.38 -0.11 -2.08
C ILE A 166 3.32 0.25 -3.12
N CYS A 167 2.35 -0.63 -3.30
CA CYS A 167 1.11 -0.33 -3.98
C CYS A 167 -0.03 -0.64 -3.01
N CYS A 168 -0.72 0.39 -2.53
CA CYS A 168 -1.82 0.26 -1.58
C CYS A 168 -3.12 0.72 -2.20
N ASP A 169 -4.14 -0.10 -2.08
CA ASP A 169 -5.51 0.19 -2.49
C ASP A 169 -6.51 -0.47 -1.56
N ASN A 170 -7.74 0.05 -1.55
CA ASN A 170 -8.85 -0.58 -0.87
C ASN A 170 -9.64 -1.50 -1.81
N PHE A 171 -10.09 -2.61 -1.25
CA PHE A 171 -10.83 -3.67 -1.94
C PHE A 171 -12.05 -4.08 -1.14
N ARG A 172 -13.07 -4.56 -1.84
CA ARG A 172 -14.24 -5.21 -1.25
C ARG A 172 -14.22 -6.69 -1.62
N VAL A 173 -14.34 -7.57 -0.65
CA VAL A 173 -14.43 -9.02 -0.87
C VAL A 173 -15.72 -9.36 -1.63
N ALA A 174 -15.59 -10.11 -2.72
CA ALA A 174 -16.67 -10.60 -3.53
C ALA A 174 -16.46 -12.07 -3.91
N ALA A 175 -17.50 -12.74 -4.41
CA ALA A 175 -17.47 -14.18 -4.70
C ALA A 175 -16.34 -14.59 -5.67
N GLY A 176 -15.98 -13.74 -6.62
CA GLY A 176 -14.95 -13.99 -7.64
C GLY A 176 -13.54 -13.53 -7.29
N GLY A 177 -13.34 -12.96 -6.11
CA GLY A 177 -12.12 -12.26 -5.68
C GLY A 177 -12.44 -10.84 -5.24
N ALA A 178 -11.53 -10.18 -4.55
CA ALA A 178 -11.79 -8.82 -4.07
C ALA A 178 -11.73 -7.79 -5.21
N GLU A 179 -12.70 -6.90 -5.22
CA GLU A 179 -12.88 -5.83 -6.20
C GLU A 179 -12.21 -4.56 -5.72
N ARG A 180 -11.34 -3.96 -6.53
CA ARG A 180 -10.66 -2.70 -6.20
C ARG A 180 -11.66 -1.54 -6.21
N LEU A 181 -11.65 -0.75 -5.15
CA LEU A 181 -12.53 0.41 -4.99
C LEU A 181 -11.85 1.74 -5.34
N THR A 182 -10.56 1.85 -5.15
CA THR A 182 -9.78 3.03 -5.50
C THR A 182 -9.71 3.23 -7.02
N ARG A 183 -9.77 4.49 -7.46
CA ARG A 183 -9.74 4.83 -8.89
C ARG A 183 -8.41 5.37 -9.37
N THR A 184 -7.54 5.77 -8.44
CA THR A 184 -6.21 6.30 -8.75
C THR A 184 -5.40 5.26 -9.51
N GLU A 185 -4.77 5.65 -10.59
CA GLU A 185 -3.92 4.78 -11.41
C GLU A 185 -2.81 4.13 -10.56
N GLN A 186 -2.53 2.87 -10.87
CA GLN A 186 -1.47 2.10 -10.22
C GLN A 186 -0.19 2.21 -11.04
N ARG A 187 0.50 3.33 -10.88
CA ARG A 187 1.78 3.62 -11.54
C ARG A 187 2.64 4.52 -10.67
N ILE A 188 3.91 4.62 -10.97
CA ILE A 188 4.76 5.70 -10.49
C ILE A 188 4.42 6.97 -11.28
N PHE A 189 4.20 8.08 -10.57
CA PHE A 189 3.92 9.37 -11.19
C PHE A 189 5.22 10.15 -11.34
N ALA A 190 5.70 10.28 -12.59
CA ALA A 190 6.81 11.16 -12.91
C ALA A 190 6.33 12.63 -12.86
N LEU A 191 7.05 13.46 -12.12
CA LEU A 191 6.78 14.88 -11.96
C LEU A 191 7.90 15.68 -12.63
N GLU A 192 7.52 16.64 -13.45
CA GLU A 192 8.44 17.62 -14.03
C GLU A 192 8.35 18.94 -13.26
N PHE A 193 9.50 19.66 -13.16
CA PHE A 193 9.61 21.00 -12.60
C PHE A 193 10.05 21.97 -13.66
#